data_8e1822f01930b572844ade681e6ac8a0
#
_entry.id   8e1822f01930b572844ade681e6ac8a0
#
_cell.length_a   1.000
_cell.length_b   1.000
_cell.length_c   1.000
_cell.angle_alpha   90.00
_cell.angle_beta   90.00
_cell.angle_gamma   90.00
#
_symmetry.space_group_name_H-M   'P 1'
#
loop_
_entity.id
_entity.type
_entity.pdbx_description
1 polymer ?
#
loop_
_entity_poly.entity_id
_entity_poly.type
_entity_poly.pdbx_seq_one_letter_code
_entity_poly.pdbx_strand_id
1 'polypeptide(L)' 'MSKLDEFNQSVTALQQEVDNLQAIEQA' A
#
# COMPACT_ATOMS: atom_id res chain seq x y z
N MET A 1 -17.61 -2.97 -6.52
CA MET A 1 -18.20 -1.74 -6.01
C MET A 1 -18.63 -1.82 -4.57
N SER A 2 -17.99 -2.55 -3.76
CA SER A 2 -18.31 -2.57 -2.36
C SER A 2 -17.32 -1.69 -1.60
N LYS A 3 -17.71 -1.29 -0.42
CA LYS A 3 -16.83 -0.48 0.41
C LYS A 3 -15.60 -1.27 0.83
N LEU A 4 -15.76 -2.58 0.93
CA LEU A 4 -14.64 -3.45 1.26
C LEU A 4 -13.63 -3.48 0.13
N ASP A 5 -14.09 -3.48 -1.11
CA ASP A 5 -13.19 -3.44 -2.25
C ASP A 5 -12.37 -2.17 -2.26
N GLU A 6 -13.03 -1.05 -1.98
CA GLU A 6 -12.33 0.23 -1.93
C GLU A 6 -11.32 0.26 -0.79
N PHE A 7 -11.71 -0.29 0.34
CA PHE A 7 -10.80 -0.35 1.48
C PHE A 7 -9.58 -1.19 1.14
N ASN A 8 -9.79 -2.34 0.54
CA ASN A 8 -8.69 -3.22 0.16
C ASN A 8 -7.75 -2.55 -0.83
N GLN A 9 -8.30 -1.78 -1.76
CA GLN A 9 -7.46 -1.06 -2.72
C GLN A 9 -6.60 -0.02 -2.02
N SER A 10 -7.17 0.68 -1.06
CA SER A 10 -6.43 1.69 -0.31
C SER A 10 -5.31 1.05 0.50
N VAL A 11 -5.60 -0.09 1.12
CA VAL A 11 -4.59 -0.80 1.89
C VAL A 11 -3.46 -1.27 1.00
N THR A 12 -3.78 -1.77 -0.18
CA THR A 12 -2.75 -2.22 -1.12
C THR A 12 -1.84 -1.07 -1.53
N ALA A 13 -2.43 0.09 -1.79
CA ALA A 13 -1.64 1.25 -2.19
C ALA A 13 -0.71 1.68 -1.06
N LEU A 14 -1.22 1.70 0.16
CA LEU A 14 -0.38 2.05 1.30
C LEU A 14 0.75 1.05 1.49
N GLN A 15 0.46 -0.22 1.30
CA GLN A 15 1.47 -1.26 1.44
C GLN A 15 2.60 -1.05 0.44
N GLN A 16 2.26 -0.70 -0.78
CA GLN A 16 3.27 -0.45 -1.79
C GLN A 16 4.15 0.74 -1.43
N GLU A 17 3.54 1.79 -0.89
CA GLU A 17 4.30 2.96 -0.50
C GLU A 17 5.26 2.64 0.64
N VAL A 18 4.80 1.86 1.61
CA VAL A 18 5.67 1.46 2.71
C VAL A 18 6.82 0.61 2.19
N ASP A 19 6.53 -0.31 1.27
CA ASP A 19 7.57 -1.14 0.69
C ASP A 19 8.62 -0.28 -0.01
N ASN A 20 8.18 0.73 -0.73
CA ASN A 20 9.10 1.63 -1.42
C ASN A 20 10.01 2.37 -0.44
N LEU A 21 9.44 2.83 0.66
CA LEU A 21 10.22 3.53 1.67
C LEU A 21 11.26 2.62 2.29
N GLN A 22 10.88 1.37 2.56
CA GLN A 22 11.80 0.41 3.14
C GLN A 22 12.95 0.11 2.17
N ALA A 23 12.65 0.03 0.89
CA ALA A 23 13.68 -0.21 -0.09
C ALA A 23 14.68 0.94 -0.12
N ILE A 24 14.19 2.17 0.00
CA ILE A 24 15.08 3.32 0.02
C ILE A 24 15.95 3.31 1.27
N GLU A 25 15.37 2.94 2.41
CA GLU A 25 16.13 2.91 3.65
C GLU A 25 17.26 1.90 3.61
N GLN A 26 17.04 0.78 2.94
CA GLN A 26 18.04 -0.28 2.88
C GLN A 26 19.14 -0.01 1.87
N ALA A 27 18.90 0.90 0.98
CA ALA A 27 19.92 1.23 -0.03
C ALA A 27 21.03 2.15 0.56
#